data_08f0eb489f5e4d77e60b2972de6f5cfc
#
_entry.id   08f0eb489f5e4d77e60b2972de6f5cfc
#
_cell.length_a   1.000
_cell.length_b   1.000
_cell.length_c   1.000
_cell.angle_alpha   90.00
_cell.angle_beta   90.00
_cell.angle_gamma   90.00
#
_symmetry.space_group_name_H-M   'P 1'
#
loop_
_entity.id
_entity.type
_entity.pdbx_description
1 polymer ?
#
loop_
_entity_poly.entity_id
_entity_poly.type
_entity_poly.pdbx_seq_one_letter_code
_entity_poly.pdbx_strand_id
1 'polypeptide(L)'
;MANPRVVAFDELESIAGQEVGVSDWHTIDQDRVNLFADATGDHQWIHVDVEKATKAMGGPIAHGFLTLSLLPMLGGEVLRVTGTTRGINYGSDKVRFTNMVPVGSKVRLRQKCLSVEPKSGGKQMKMEATIEIEGQERPALVA
;
A
#
# COMPACT_ATOMS: atom_id res chain seq x y z
N MET A 1 0.01 -14.56 -10.22
CA MET A 1 -1.29 -13.85 -10.12
C MET A 1 -1.76 -13.84 -8.68
N ALA A 2 -2.27 -12.72 -8.26
CA ALA A 2 -2.81 -12.59 -6.93
C ALA A 2 -3.98 -13.55 -6.72
N ASN A 3 -3.99 -14.18 -5.55
CA ASN A 3 -5.07 -15.07 -5.13
C ASN A 3 -5.54 -14.62 -3.75
N PRO A 4 -6.44 -13.63 -3.67
CA PRO A 4 -6.86 -13.06 -2.40
C PRO A 4 -7.57 -14.10 -1.53
N ARG A 5 -7.33 -14.00 -0.22
CA ARG A 5 -8.12 -14.73 0.75
C ARG A 5 -9.55 -14.19 0.71
N VAL A 6 -10.53 -15.06 0.56
CA VAL A 6 -11.95 -14.66 0.51
C VAL A 6 -12.59 -14.96 1.87
N VAL A 7 -13.20 -13.94 2.47
CA VAL A 7 -13.85 -14.04 3.78
C VAL A 7 -15.22 -13.38 3.70
N ALA A 8 -16.25 -14.06 4.19
CA ALA A 8 -17.57 -13.48 4.28
C ALA A 8 -17.61 -12.40 5.38
N PHE A 9 -18.41 -11.37 5.16
CA PHE A 9 -18.60 -10.29 6.14
C PHE A 9 -18.93 -10.82 7.54
N ASP A 10 -19.82 -11.80 7.62
CA ASP A 10 -20.25 -12.37 8.89
C ASP A 10 -19.16 -13.19 9.60
N GLU A 11 -18.08 -13.51 8.90
CA GLU A 11 -16.95 -14.31 9.41
C GLU A 11 -15.66 -13.50 9.57
N LEU A 12 -15.72 -12.17 9.40
CA LEU A 12 -14.52 -11.32 9.46
C LEU A 12 -13.77 -11.43 10.77
N GLU A 13 -14.46 -11.64 11.88
CA GLU A 13 -13.83 -11.79 13.20
C GLU A 13 -12.85 -12.97 13.23
N SER A 14 -13.02 -13.95 12.35
CA SER A 14 -12.16 -15.15 12.31
C SER A 14 -10.72 -14.85 11.89
N ILE A 15 -10.48 -13.73 11.19
CA ILE A 15 -9.12 -13.36 10.75
C ILE A 15 -8.41 -12.40 11.69
N ALA A 16 -9.07 -11.92 12.74
CA ALA A 16 -8.45 -11.02 13.71
C ALA A 16 -7.23 -11.68 14.36
N GLY A 17 -6.12 -10.93 14.39
CA GLY A 17 -4.85 -11.42 14.93
C GLY A 17 -4.02 -12.25 13.96
N GLN A 18 -4.48 -12.47 12.72
CA GLN A 18 -3.79 -13.30 11.75
C GLN A 18 -3.11 -12.49 10.66
N GLU A 19 -2.00 -13.03 10.12
CA GLU A 19 -1.48 -12.58 8.85
C GLU A 19 -2.47 -12.99 7.75
N VAL A 20 -2.92 -12.03 6.95
CA VAL A 20 -3.96 -12.26 5.94
C VAL A 20 -3.34 -12.76 4.65
N GLY A 21 -2.24 -12.17 4.22
CA GLY A 21 -1.56 -12.58 3.01
C GLY A 21 -0.59 -11.52 2.48
N VAL A 22 -0.13 -11.78 1.27
CA VAL A 22 0.87 -10.97 0.55
C VAL A 22 0.37 -10.76 -0.87
N SER A 23 0.47 -9.53 -1.38
CA SER A 23 0.11 -9.21 -2.76
C SER A 23 1.18 -9.68 -3.75
N ASP A 24 0.89 -9.58 -5.04
CA ASP A 24 1.90 -9.68 -6.08
C ASP A 24 2.86 -8.48 -6.01
N TRP A 25 3.98 -8.60 -6.70
CA TRP A 25 4.91 -7.49 -6.91
C TRP A 25 4.40 -6.58 -8.01
N HIS A 26 4.51 -5.26 -7.79
CA HIS A 26 4.13 -4.24 -8.75
C HIS A 26 5.28 -3.26 -8.96
N THR A 27 5.56 -2.95 -10.23
CA THR A 27 6.59 -1.97 -10.57
C THR A 27 6.06 -0.55 -10.37
N ILE A 28 6.85 0.27 -9.70
CA ILE A 28 6.59 1.71 -9.57
C ILE A 28 7.44 2.41 -10.63
N ASP A 29 6.88 2.58 -11.82
CA ASP A 29 7.57 3.22 -12.93
C ASP A 29 7.45 4.75 -12.91
N GLN A 30 8.22 5.41 -13.77
CA GLN A 30 8.21 6.87 -13.85
C GLN A 30 6.86 7.42 -14.29
N ASP A 31 6.17 6.74 -15.19
CA ASP A 31 4.85 7.19 -15.65
C ASP A 31 3.84 7.26 -14.50
N ARG A 32 3.85 6.24 -13.62
CA ARG A 32 2.99 6.22 -12.43
C ARG A 32 3.33 7.37 -11.49
N VAL A 33 4.61 7.64 -11.27
CA VAL A 33 5.08 8.74 -10.42
C VAL A 33 4.66 10.08 -11.02
N ASN A 34 4.80 10.27 -12.33
CA ASN A 34 4.39 11.50 -13.01
C ASN A 34 2.87 11.70 -12.91
N LEU A 35 2.08 10.65 -13.07
CA LEU A 35 0.61 10.74 -12.90
C LEU A 35 0.23 11.14 -11.48
N PHE A 36 0.92 10.61 -10.48
CA PHE A 36 0.67 10.98 -9.09
C PHE A 36 1.05 12.45 -8.83
N ALA A 37 2.18 12.89 -9.36
CA ALA A 37 2.60 14.29 -9.28
C ALA A 37 1.55 15.22 -9.90
N ASP A 38 1.02 14.86 -11.07
CA ASP A 38 -0.02 15.63 -11.75
C ASP A 38 -1.32 15.66 -10.93
N ALA A 39 -1.72 14.51 -10.37
CA ALA A 39 -2.96 14.39 -9.61
C ALA A 39 -2.93 15.19 -8.30
N THR A 40 -1.76 15.33 -7.68
CA THR A 40 -1.62 15.93 -6.33
C THR A 40 -0.96 17.31 -6.33
N GLY A 41 -0.29 17.67 -7.43
CA GLY A 41 0.47 18.91 -7.51
C GLY A 41 1.87 18.85 -6.92
N ASP A 42 2.33 17.68 -6.47
CA ASP A 42 3.67 17.50 -5.94
C ASP A 42 4.65 17.15 -7.05
N HIS A 43 5.22 18.19 -7.67
CA HIS A 43 6.20 18.08 -8.74
C HIS A 43 7.63 18.33 -8.27
N GLN A 44 7.95 17.97 -7.03
CA GLN A 44 9.30 18.13 -6.52
C GLN A 44 10.29 17.37 -7.42
N TRP A 45 11.45 17.97 -7.69
CA TRP A 45 12.42 17.43 -8.65
C TRP A 45 12.90 16.02 -8.32
N ILE A 46 12.93 15.66 -7.05
CA ILE A 46 13.35 14.31 -6.62
C ILE A 46 12.47 13.21 -7.19
N HIS A 47 11.26 13.53 -7.63
CA HIS A 47 10.30 12.58 -8.19
C HIS A 47 10.23 12.65 -9.72
N VAL A 48 10.28 13.84 -10.29
CA VAL A 48 9.92 14.04 -11.70
C VAL A 48 11.07 14.49 -12.61
N ASP A 49 12.13 15.08 -12.07
CA ASP A 49 13.30 15.48 -12.86
C ASP A 49 14.35 14.37 -12.85
N VAL A 50 14.21 13.46 -13.80
CA VAL A 50 15.06 12.26 -13.87
C VAL A 50 16.54 12.62 -13.98
N GLU A 51 16.90 13.60 -14.80
CA GLU A 51 18.30 14.00 -14.99
C GLU A 51 18.91 14.55 -13.69
N LYS A 52 18.21 15.50 -13.06
CA LYS A 52 18.67 16.11 -11.83
C LYS A 52 18.73 15.09 -10.69
N ALA A 53 17.70 14.26 -10.54
CA ALA A 53 17.65 13.22 -9.51
C ALA A 53 18.76 12.19 -9.70
N THR A 54 19.05 11.81 -10.94
CA THR A 54 20.12 10.85 -11.25
C THR A 54 21.48 11.42 -10.84
N LYS A 55 21.75 12.68 -11.16
CA LYS A 55 23.01 13.35 -10.80
C LYS A 55 23.17 13.50 -9.28
N ALA A 56 22.08 13.84 -8.59
CA ALA A 56 22.13 14.19 -7.17
C ALA A 56 22.04 12.96 -6.24
N MET A 57 21.31 11.91 -6.63
CA MET A 57 20.97 10.80 -5.72
C MET A 57 20.90 9.44 -6.41
N GLY A 58 21.37 9.33 -7.64
CA GLY A 58 21.38 8.05 -8.38
C GLY A 58 20.08 7.72 -9.11
N GLY A 59 19.06 8.52 -8.98
CA GLY A 59 17.79 8.35 -9.66
C GLY A 59 16.64 8.97 -8.89
N PRO A 60 15.48 9.16 -9.52
CA PRO A 60 14.28 9.66 -8.85
C PRO A 60 13.69 8.62 -7.90
N ILE A 61 12.93 9.10 -6.93
CA ILE A 61 12.22 8.27 -5.97
C ILE A 61 10.71 8.52 -6.05
N ALA A 62 9.93 7.49 -5.73
CA ALA A 62 8.48 7.63 -5.63
C ALA A 62 8.09 8.48 -4.42
N HIS A 63 6.98 9.19 -4.53
CA HIS A 63 6.39 9.89 -3.39
C HIS A 63 6.00 8.84 -2.32
N GLY A 64 6.27 9.14 -1.06
CA GLY A 64 5.78 8.30 0.03
C GLY A 64 4.26 8.16 -0.01
N PHE A 65 3.55 9.25 -0.30
CA PHE A 65 2.09 9.22 -0.43
C PHE A 65 1.60 8.42 -1.64
N LEU A 66 2.38 8.30 -2.71
CA LEU A 66 2.05 7.37 -3.80
C LEU A 66 2.05 5.93 -3.26
N THR A 67 3.11 5.53 -2.60
CA THR A 67 3.25 4.18 -2.04
C THR A 67 2.11 3.88 -1.06
N LEU A 68 1.78 4.83 -0.19
CA LEU A 68 0.62 4.70 0.72
C LEU A 68 -0.70 4.55 -0.05
N SER A 69 -0.87 5.31 -1.12
CA SER A 69 -2.08 5.30 -1.94
C SER A 69 -2.29 3.99 -2.72
N LEU A 70 -1.28 3.14 -2.80
CA LEU A 70 -1.40 1.82 -3.42
C LEU A 70 -2.07 0.79 -2.50
N LEU A 71 -2.24 1.08 -1.22
CA LEU A 71 -2.82 0.12 -0.26
C LEU A 71 -4.18 -0.43 -0.68
N PRO A 72 -5.14 0.35 -1.21
CA PRO A 72 -6.41 -0.22 -1.66
C PRO A 72 -6.26 -1.24 -2.79
N MET A 73 -5.42 -0.93 -3.79
CA MET A 73 -5.17 -1.85 -4.90
C MET A 73 -4.48 -3.12 -4.41
N LEU A 74 -3.40 -2.99 -3.69
CA LEU A 74 -2.63 -4.11 -3.16
C LEU A 74 -3.45 -4.93 -2.16
N GLY A 75 -4.23 -4.26 -1.32
CA GLY A 75 -5.11 -4.90 -0.35
C GLY A 75 -6.19 -5.76 -1.00
N GLY A 76 -6.68 -5.35 -2.17
CA GLY A 76 -7.63 -6.14 -2.96
C GLY A 76 -7.04 -7.45 -3.48
N GLU A 77 -5.72 -7.52 -3.62
CA GLU A 77 -5.02 -8.76 -3.99
C GLU A 77 -4.78 -9.68 -2.78
N VAL A 78 -4.90 -9.15 -1.58
CA VAL A 78 -4.65 -9.90 -0.32
C VAL A 78 -5.94 -10.42 0.28
N LEU A 79 -6.96 -9.59 0.35
CA LEU A 79 -8.23 -9.90 1.01
C LEU A 79 -9.41 -9.42 0.18
N ARG A 80 -10.37 -10.29 0.00
CA ARG A 80 -11.67 -9.96 -0.57
C ARG A 80 -12.77 -10.32 0.43
N VAL A 81 -13.57 -9.34 0.79
CA VAL A 81 -14.71 -9.52 1.69
C VAL A 81 -15.98 -9.63 0.87
N THR A 82 -16.72 -10.71 1.05
CA THR A 82 -18.02 -10.92 0.40
C THR A 82 -19.16 -10.50 1.31
N GLY A 83 -20.32 -10.18 0.74
CA GLY A 83 -21.50 -9.78 1.50
C GLY A 83 -21.50 -8.32 1.93
N THR A 84 -20.64 -7.49 1.33
CA THR A 84 -20.60 -6.04 1.57
C THR A 84 -20.96 -5.28 0.31
N THR A 85 -21.44 -4.05 0.47
CA THR A 85 -21.73 -3.16 -0.66
C THR A 85 -20.55 -2.25 -0.99
N ARG A 86 -19.72 -1.92 0.00
CA ARG A 86 -18.56 -1.04 -0.17
C ARG A 86 -17.58 -1.17 0.98
N GLY A 87 -16.32 -0.82 0.70
CA GLY A 87 -15.31 -0.56 1.71
C GLY A 87 -14.97 0.93 1.73
N ILE A 88 -14.75 1.47 2.90
CA ILE A 88 -14.40 2.88 3.07
C ILE A 88 -13.08 2.95 3.82
N ASN A 89 -12.15 3.75 3.31
CA ASN A 89 -10.94 4.07 4.02
C ASN A 89 -11.27 5.04 5.15
N TYR A 90 -11.26 4.55 6.38
CA TYR A 90 -11.60 5.34 7.57
C TYR A 90 -10.45 6.23 8.03
N GLY A 91 -9.23 5.74 7.95
CA GLY A 91 -8.05 6.47 8.39
C GLY A 91 -6.91 5.55 8.78
N SER A 92 -5.89 6.14 9.39
CA SER A 92 -4.70 5.44 9.86
C SER A 92 -4.34 5.92 11.26
N ASP A 93 -3.89 5.01 12.12
CA ASP A 93 -3.38 5.38 13.44
C ASP A 93 -1.92 5.83 13.35
N LYS A 94 -1.14 5.14 12.52
CA LYS A 94 0.28 5.43 12.30
C LYS A 94 0.64 5.17 10.85
N VAL A 95 1.45 6.05 10.29
CA VAL A 95 2.10 5.84 8.99
C VAL A 95 3.56 6.23 9.13
N ARG A 96 4.44 5.32 8.77
CA ARG A 96 5.88 5.58 8.77
C ARG A 96 6.46 5.21 7.41
N PHE A 97 7.12 6.16 6.78
CA PHE A 97 7.87 5.93 5.56
C PHE A 97 9.29 5.54 5.95
N THR A 98 9.57 4.26 5.94
CA THR A 98 10.78 3.69 6.52
C THR A 98 11.94 3.58 5.53
N ASN A 99 11.66 3.71 4.23
CA ASN A 99 12.68 3.66 3.18
C ASN A 99 12.20 4.37 1.93
N MET A 100 13.11 4.96 1.19
CA MET A 100 12.81 5.54 -0.12
C MET A 100 12.61 4.44 -1.16
N VAL A 101 11.66 4.63 -2.07
CA VAL A 101 11.37 3.70 -3.16
C VAL A 101 11.97 4.27 -4.45
N PRO A 102 13.11 3.75 -4.94
CA PRO A 102 13.63 4.17 -6.22
C PRO A 102 12.63 3.89 -7.34
N VAL A 103 12.44 4.84 -8.23
CA VAL A 103 11.60 4.63 -9.42
C VAL A 103 12.16 3.45 -10.22
N GLY A 104 11.29 2.55 -10.65
CA GLY A 104 11.67 1.28 -11.28
C GLY A 104 11.68 0.09 -10.33
N SER A 105 11.57 0.32 -9.02
CA SER A 105 11.50 -0.75 -8.03
C SER A 105 10.15 -1.46 -8.08
N LYS A 106 10.13 -2.70 -7.60
CA LYS A 106 8.90 -3.46 -7.37
C LYS A 106 8.57 -3.45 -5.89
N VAL A 107 7.30 -3.29 -5.59
CA VAL A 107 6.76 -3.30 -4.23
C VAL A 107 5.63 -4.30 -4.10
N ARG A 108 5.40 -4.78 -2.88
CA ARG A 108 4.24 -5.61 -2.54
C ARG A 108 3.78 -5.34 -1.13
N LEU A 109 2.53 -5.66 -0.86
CA LEU A 109 1.93 -5.53 0.46
C LEU A 109 1.96 -6.86 1.20
N ARG A 110 2.40 -6.83 2.45
CA ARG A 110 2.17 -7.87 3.45
C ARG A 110 1.20 -7.31 4.47
N GLN A 111 0.11 -8.03 4.75
CA GLN A 111 -0.97 -7.50 5.56
C GLN A 111 -1.37 -8.46 6.68
N LYS A 112 -1.55 -7.87 7.87
CA LYS A 112 -2.02 -8.56 9.05
C LYS A 112 -3.29 -7.87 9.54
N CYS A 113 -4.30 -8.64 9.94
CA CYS A 113 -5.48 -8.09 10.60
C CYS A 113 -5.24 -8.00 12.10
N LEU A 114 -5.35 -6.81 12.66
CA LEU A 114 -5.16 -6.60 14.10
C LEU A 114 -6.47 -6.78 14.86
N SER A 115 -7.56 -6.23 14.33
CA SER A 115 -8.87 -6.31 14.98
C SER A 115 -10.01 -6.15 13.99
N VAL A 116 -11.17 -6.67 14.38
CA VAL A 116 -12.43 -6.48 13.66
C VAL A 116 -13.48 -6.12 14.71
N GLU A 117 -14.13 -4.97 14.55
CA GLU A 117 -15.09 -4.47 15.52
C GLU A 117 -16.34 -3.95 14.82
N PRO A 118 -17.54 -4.09 15.45
CA PRO A 118 -18.75 -3.47 14.93
C PRO A 118 -18.60 -1.95 14.93
N LYS A 119 -19.11 -1.29 13.89
CA LYS A 119 -19.14 0.16 13.80
C LYS A 119 -20.24 0.65 12.87
N SER A 120 -21.15 1.46 13.39
CA SER A 120 -22.18 2.17 12.59
C SER A 120 -22.93 1.28 11.61
N GLY A 121 -23.35 0.09 12.05
CA GLY A 121 -24.08 -0.87 11.21
C GLY A 121 -23.20 -1.70 10.28
N GLY A 122 -21.90 -1.51 10.33
CA GLY A 122 -20.91 -2.29 9.60
C GLY A 122 -19.83 -2.83 10.52
N LYS A 123 -18.65 -3.07 9.96
CA LYS A 123 -17.48 -3.52 10.72
C LYS A 123 -16.28 -2.67 10.36
N GLN A 124 -15.46 -2.36 11.36
CA GLN A 124 -14.18 -1.69 11.18
C GLN A 124 -13.08 -2.71 11.36
N MET A 125 -12.25 -2.86 10.33
CA MET A 125 -11.03 -3.66 10.42
C MET A 125 -9.84 -2.75 10.62
N LYS A 126 -9.01 -3.08 11.60
CA LYS A 126 -7.69 -2.47 11.76
C LYS A 126 -6.66 -3.42 11.16
N MET A 127 -5.97 -2.94 10.15
CA MET A 127 -4.96 -3.73 9.42
C MET A 127 -3.58 -3.14 9.67
N GLU A 128 -2.60 -4.01 9.80
CA GLU A 128 -1.19 -3.61 9.74
C GLU A 128 -0.68 -3.90 8.34
N ALA A 129 -0.18 -2.87 7.68
CA ALA A 129 0.31 -2.95 6.32
C ALA A 129 1.81 -2.70 6.29
N THR A 130 2.55 -3.62 5.67
CA THR A 130 3.98 -3.46 5.40
C THR A 130 4.17 -3.52 3.89
N ILE A 131 4.64 -2.43 3.28
CA ILE A 131 5.00 -2.45 1.86
C ILE A 131 6.49 -2.73 1.74
N GLU A 132 6.80 -3.88 1.15
CA GLU A 132 8.15 -4.35 0.91
C GLU A 132 8.67 -3.86 -0.44
N ILE A 133 9.98 -3.67 -0.53
CA ILE A 133 10.69 -3.35 -1.80
C ILE A 133 11.51 -4.59 -2.18
N GLU A 134 11.34 -5.09 -3.40
CA GLU A 134 12.09 -6.25 -3.87
C GLU A 134 13.60 -6.03 -3.74
N GLY A 135 14.28 -6.98 -3.12
CA GLY A 135 15.73 -6.95 -2.93
C GLY A 135 16.20 -6.11 -1.75
N GLN A 136 15.30 -5.52 -0.96
CA GLN A 136 15.67 -4.72 0.21
C GLN A 136 15.01 -5.30 1.48
N GLU A 137 15.78 -5.33 2.57
CA GLU A 137 15.27 -5.80 3.86
C GLU A 137 14.35 -4.77 4.52
N ARG A 138 14.72 -3.48 4.40
CA ARG A 138 13.92 -2.41 4.99
C ARG A 138 12.70 -2.12 4.13
N PRO A 139 11.48 -2.20 4.67
CA PRO A 139 10.27 -1.91 3.91
C PRO A 139 10.16 -0.43 3.55
N ALA A 140 9.37 -0.14 2.52
CA ALA A 140 9.07 1.22 2.11
C ALA A 140 8.22 1.97 3.14
N LEU A 141 7.22 1.28 3.68
CA LEU A 141 6.37 1.85 4.73
C LEU A 141 5.77 0.77 5.62
N VAL A 142 5.40 1.20 6.81
CA VAL A 142 4.60 0.43 7.75
C VAL A 142 3.46 1.33 8.22
N ALA A 143 2.24 0.84 8.11
CA ALA A 143 1.05 1.60 8.45
C ALA A 143 0.03 0.75 9.21
#